data_78bc8d127095969adb6c9c2859537c13
#
_entry.id   78bc8d127095969adb6c9c2859537c13
#
_cell.length_a   1.000
_cell.length_b   1.000
_cell.length_c   1.000
_cell.angle_alpha   90.00
_cell.angle_beta   90.00
_cell.angle_gamma   90.00
#
_symmetry.space_group_name_H-M   'P 1'
#
loop_
_entity.id
_entity.type
_entity.pdbx_description
1 polymer ?
#
loop_
_entity_poly.entity_id
_entity_poly.type
_entity_poly.pdbx_seq_one_letter_code
_entity_poly.pdbx_strand_id
1 'polypeptide(L)'
;MCRYPHLPQTLPLVSRFGLRTLLLVLLAWASVCANGEAADKIPGLLTVRDALTLPNHPVRIDARLTAAGQSDDRPLAGVLLHLRIDGKAIASQTTNQAGQVSFDYLPKMRGTNVINLSVDPAATVSAEMRETTLCVWERRRPIVLVELESLMQPGAASSAPSAPAGSVGRPAAEPVPDAADELSKLTQYYYTVVYVPGSESASMGNDAAHTLRQWLVSHKFPPGFVAVPGTGGLSATLDGFKQDGWTTMKSGIGRTRAFADTLLQHRLEVVVVPELPKGELPRKAKGAHDWKDVRKKL
;
A
#
# COMPACT_ATOMS: atom_id res chain seq x y z
N MET A 1 63.10 38.88 -61.36
CA MET A 1 63.03 40.19 -60.67
C MET A 1 61.57 40.62 -60.68
N CYS A 2 60.80 40.36 -59.65
CA CYS A 2 59.43 40.91 -59.43
C CYS A 2 59.27 41.26 -57.95
N ARG A 3 59.10 42.52 -57.68
CA ARG A 3 58.93 43.12 -56.35
C ARG A 3 57.50 42.93 -55.92
N TYR A 4 57.24 42.41 -54.69
CA TYR A 4 55.96 42.43 -54.03
C TYR A 4 55.80 43.77 -53.28
N PRO A 5 54.64 44.40 -53.31
CA PRO A 5 54.35 45.52 -52.47
C PRO A 5 53.81 45.09 -51.09
N HIS A 6 54.28 45.76 -50.03
CA HIS A 6 53.83 45.68 -48.67
C HIS A 6 52.42 46.28 -48.52
N LEU A 7 51.47 45.49 -47.94
CA LEU A 7 50.20 45.95 -47.42
C LEU A 7 50.29 46.27 -45.93
N PRO A 8 49.79 47.38 -45.46
CA PRO A 8 49.72 47.69 -44.03
C PRO A 8 48.55 46.94 -43.38
N GLN A 9 48.82 46.16 -42.31
CA GLN A 9 47.83 45.57 -41.46
C GLN A 9 47.28 46.63 -40.48
N THR A 10 46.09 47.13 -40.70
CA THR A 10 45.33 47.85 -39.67
C THR A 10 44.44 46.90 -38.93
N LEU A 11 44.75 46.55 -37.71
CA LEU A 11 43.90 45.84 -36.77
C LEU A 11 42.78 46.79 -36.26
N PRO A 12 41.51 46.40 -36.35
CA PRO A 12 40.45 47.18 -35.71
C PRO A 12 40.49 46.99 -34.20
N LEU A 13 40.57 48.10 -33.47
CA LEU A 13 40.42 48.19 -32.03
C LEU A 13 38.97 47.79 -31.68
N VAL A 14 38.76 46.51 -31.33
CA VAL A 14 37.49 46.07 -30.83
C VAL A 14 37.30 46.67 -29.43
N SER A 15 36.37 47.60 -29.35
CA SER A 15 36.00 48.33 -28.14
C SER A 15 35.53 47.36 -27.07
N ARG A 16 36.26 47.30 -25.94
CA ARG A 16 35.97 46.47 -24.75
C ARG A 16 34.60 46.80 -24.11
N PHE A 17 33.91 47.83 -24.58
CA PHE A 17 32.60 48.23 -24.09
C PHE A 17 31.44 47.41 -24.70
N GLY A 18 31.55 46.87 -25.92
CA GLY A 18 30.49 46.09 -26.57
C GLY A 18 30.34 44.68 -25.99
N LEU A 19 31.42 44.09 -25.46
CA LEU A 19 31.39 42.72 -24.93
C LEU A 19 30.68 42.62 -23.57
N ARG A 20 30.76 43.68 -22.75
CA ARG A 20 30.13 43.74 -21.42
C ARG A 20 28.60 43.94 -21.52
N THR A 21 28.11 44.69 -22.48
CA THR A 21 26.67 44.90 -22.72
C THR A 21 26.02 43.65 -23.32
N LEU A 22 26.70 42.93 -24.21
CA LEU A 22 26.19 41.68 -24.78
C LEU A 22 26.06 40.57 -23.72
N LEU A 23 27.03 40.49 -22.79
CA LEU A 23 27.01 39.51 -21.70
C LEU A 23 25.85 39.77 -20.70
N LEU A 24 25.58 41.03 -20.39
CA LEU A 24 24.47 41.41 -19.51
C LEU A 24 23.09 41.16 -20.11
N VAL A 25 22.92 41.30 -21.41
CA VAL A 25 21.65 40.98 -22.09
C VAL A 25 21.41 39.49 -22.16
N LEU A 26 22.45 38.64 -22.37
CA LEU A 26 22.36 37.19 -22.34
C LEU A 26 22.06 36.66 -20.93
N LEU A 27 22.61 37.28 -19.88
CA LEU A 27 22.28 36.92 -18.49
C LEU A 27 20.86 37.31 -18.09
N ALA A 28 20.31 38.43 -18.61
CA ALA A 28 18.93 38.83 -18.38
C ALA A 28 17.92 37.89 -19.05
N TRP A 29 18.25 37.37 -20.24
CA TRP A 29 17.38 36.38 -20.93
C TRP A 29 17.39 35.00 -20.27
N ALA A 30 18.50 34.57 -19.68
CA ALA A 30 18.57 33.31 -18.93
C ALA A 30 17.73 33.35 -17.65
N SER A 31 17.51 34.51 -17.05
CA SER A 31 16.72 34.65 -15.82
C SER A 31 15.20 34.61 -16.04
N VAL A 32 14.73 34.88 -17.26
CA VAL A 32 13.28 34.86 -17.59
C VAL A 32 12.74 33.46 -17.86
N CYS A 33 13.62 32.50 -18.21
CA CYS A 33 13.19 31.10 -18.46
C CYS A 33 13.09 30.23 -17.20
N ALA A 34 13.44 30.74 -16.00
CA ALA A 34 13.47 29.94 -14.78
C ALA A 34 12.20 30.04 -13.90
N ASN A 35 11.25 30.90 -14.26
CA ASN A 35 9.94 30.95 -13.60
C ASN A 35 8.91 30.17 -14.40
N GLY A 36 9.16 28.90 -14.64
CA GLY A 36 8.10 27.95 -14.87
C GLY A 36 7.30 27.84 -13.57
N GLU A 37 6.19 28.60 -13.44
CA GLU A 37 5.21 28.35 -12.39
C GLU A 37 4.90 26.86 -12.43
N ALA A 38 5.35 26.14 -11.41
CA ALA A 38 4.88 24.80 -11.14
C ALA A 38 3.36 24.97 -10.91
N ALA A 39 2.57 24.75 -11.96
CA ALA A 39 1.11 24.79 -11.85
C ALA A 39 0.74 23.94 -10.64
N ASP A 40 0.04 24.56 -9.66
CA ASP A 40 -0.38 23.87 -8.44
C ASP A 40 -1.15 22.63 -8.84
N LYS A 41 -0.52 21.47 -8.65
CA LYS A 41 -1.14 20.18 -8.98
C LYS A 41 -2.29 19.93 -8.01
N ILE A 42 -3.39 19.44 -8.53
CA ILE A 42 -4.54 19.04 -7.71
C ILE A 42 -4.09 17.87 -6.81
N PRO A 43 -4.19 17.99 -5.48
CA PRO A 43 -3.85 16.87 -4.60
C PRO A 43 -4.86 15.73 -4.78
N GLY A 44 -4.35 14.53 -5.05
CA GLY A 44 -5.14 13.33 -5.28
C GLY A 44 -4.90 12.26 -4.22
N LEU A 45 -5.92 11.48 -3.92
CA LEU A 45 -5.85 10.26 -3.11
C LEU A 45 -6.01 9.06 -4.04
N LEU A 46 -4.94 8.27 -4.15
CA LEU A 46 -4.93 7.03 -4.92
C LEU A 46 -5.21 5.85 -4.00
N THR A 47 -6.23 5.06 -4.30
CA THR A 47 -6.59 3.85 -3.54
C THR A 47 -6.49 2.63 -4.43
N VAL A 48 -5.91 1.56 -3.89
CA VAL A 48 -5.75 0.27 -4.56
C VAL A 48 -5.88 -0.84 -3.52
N ARG A 49 -6.47 -1.97 -3.90
CA ARG A 49 -6.65 -3.12 -3.02
C ARG A 49 -5.65 -4.21 -3.36
N ASP A 50 -5.40 -5.10 -2.39
CA ASP A 50 -4.68 -6.33 -2.63
C ASP A 50 -5.40 -7.19 -3.65
N ALA A 51 -4.62 -7.86 -4.45
CA ALA A 51 -5.12 -8.82 -5.41
C ALA A 51 -4.68 -10.25 -5.02
N LEU A 52 -5.58 -11.20 -5.20
CA LEU A 52 -5.33 -12.61 -4.89
C LEU A 52 -5.73 -13.46 -6.10
N THR A 53 -4.83 -14.32 -6.55
CA THR A 53 -5.07 -15.20 -7.69
C THR A 53 -4.22 -16.47 -7.64
N LEU A 54 -4.40 -17.32 -8.65
CA LEU A 54 -3.60 -18.53 -8.88
C LEU A 54 -2.53 -18.27 -9.95
N PRO A 55 -1.44 -19.06 -9.99
CA PRO A 55 -0.53 -19.04 -11.13
C PRO A 55 -1.26 -19.32 -12.44
N ASN A 56 -0.93 -18.58 -13.49
CA ASN A 56 -1.56 -18.66 -14.82
C ASN A 56 -3.07 -18.38 -14.85
N HIS A 57 -3.59 -17.67 -13.87
CA HIS A 57 -4.96 -17.15 -13.89
C HIS A 57 -4.94 -15.63 -13.95
N PRO A 58 -5.72 -15.01 -14.84
CA PRO A 58 -5.76 -13.57 -14.95
C PRO A 58 -6.31 -12.97 -13.65
N VAL A 59 -5.79 -11.83 -13.28
CA VAL A 59 -6.26 -11.04 -12.15
C VAL A 59 -6.47 -9.60 -12.59
N ARG A 60 -7.55 -9.01 -12.09
CA ARG A 60 -7.83 -7.59 -12.28
C ARG A 60 -7.37 -6.80 -11.06
N ILE A 61 -6.56 -5.79 -11.30
CA ILE A 61 -6.08 -4.86 -10.29
C ILE A 61 -6.85 -3.56 -10.47
N ASP A 62 -7.77 -3.31 -9.55
CA ASP A 62 -8.64 -2.14 -9.58
C ASP A 62 -8.08 -1.04 -8.69
N ALA A 63 -8.06 0.19 -9.22
CA ALA A 63 -7.65 1.35 -8.48
C ALA A 63 -8.62 2.52 -8.71
N ARG A 64 -8.64 3.45 -7.75
CA ARG A 64 -9.44 4.66 -7.80
C ARG A 64 -8.62 5.87 -7.41
N LEU A 65 -8.79 6.96 -8.15
CA LEU A 65 -8.17 8.24 -7.88
C LEU A 65 -9.26 9.28 -7.59
N THR A 66 -9.20 9.91 -6.43
CA THR A 66 -10.12 10.95 -5.98
C THR A 66 -9.35 12.18 -5.55
N ALA A 67 -9.99 13.33 -5.46
CA ALA A 67 -9.37 14.54 -4.93
C ALA A 67 -9.14 14.36 -3.41
N ALA A 68 -7.96 14.74 -2.94
CA ALA A 68 -7.64 14.72 -1.52
C ALA A 68 -8.22 15.94 -0.80
N GLY A 69 -8.69 15.77 0.44
CA GLY A 69 -8.96 16.89 1.36
C GLY A 69 -10.38 17.45 1.37
N GLN A 70 -11.35 16.83 0.69
CA GLN A 70 -12.76 17.22 0.82
C GLN A 70 -13.62 16.03 1.22
N SER A 71 -14.69 16.29 1.96
CA SER A 71 -15.70 15.30 2.40
C SER A 71 -16.41 14.58 1.24
N ASP A 72 -16.28 15.06 0.01
CA ASP A 72 -16.76 14.41 -1.19
C ASP A 72 -15.57 13.76 -1.90
N ASP A 73 -15.59 12.45 -2.03
CA ASP A 73 -14.67 11.60 -2.83
C ASP A 73 -14.78 11.95 -4.33
N ARG A 74 -14.53 13.22 -4.68
CA ARG A 74 -14.63 13.71 -6.06
C ARG A 74 -13.70 12.89 -6.97
N PRO A 75 -14.23 12.17 -7.96
CA PRO A 75 -13.42 11.38 -8.86
C PRO A 75 -12.55 12.26 -9.76
N LEU A 76 -11.31 11.85 -10.00
CA LEU A 76 -10.39 12.50 -10.93
C LEU A 76 -10.28 11.65 -12.20
N ALA A 77 -10.98 12.08 -13.24
CA ALA A 77 -11.02 11.44 -14.55
C ALA A 77 -9.89 11.92 -15.47
N GLY A 78 -9.53 11.10 -16.46
CA GLY A 78 -8.56 11.46 -17.49
C GLY A 78 -7.11 11.49 -17.03
N VAL A 79 -6.79 10.93 -15.87
CA VAL A 79 -5.44 10.90 -15.30
C VAL A 79 -4.75 9.58 -15.66
N LEU A 80 -3.55 9.67 -16.24
CA LEU A 80 -2.75 8.51 -16.59
C LEU A 80 -2.08 7.93 -15.33
N LEU A 81 -2.28 6.62 -15.11
CA LEU A 81 -1.66 5.85 -14.03
C LEU A 81 -0.73 4.80 -14.58
N HIS A 82 0.37 4.56 -13.87
CA HIS A 82 1.39 3.57 -14.20
C HIS A 82 1.38 2.45 -13.17
N LEU A 83 1.20 1.21 -13.66
CA LEU A 83 1.30 0.00 -12.87
C LEU A 83 2.69 -0.61 -12.99
N ARG A 84 3.32 -0.90 -11.85
CA ARG A 84 4.56 -1.68 -11.76
C ARG A 84 4.35 -2.85 -10.83
N ILE A 85 4.96 -3.99 -11.16
CA ILE A 85 4.98 -5.18 -10.30
C ILE A 85 6.44 -5.58 -10.12
N ASP A 86 6.89 -5.69 -8.87
CA ASP A 86 8.29 -5.92 -8.49
C ASP A 86 9.27 -4.99 -9.23
N GLY A 87 8.90 -3.71 -9.31
CA GLY A 87 9.67 -2.67 -9.98
C GLY A 87 9.60 -2.66 -11.51
N LYS A 88 9.02 -3.69 -12.16
CA LYS A 88 8.86 -3.76 -13.62
C LYS A 88 7.61 -3.03 -14.07
N ALA A 89 7.71 -2.17 -15.06
CA ALA A 89 6.55 -1.53 -15.69
C ALA A 89 5.71 -2.60 -16.42
N ILE A 90 4.42 -2.65 -16.11
CA ILE A 90 3.47 -3.63 -16.66
C ILE A 90 2.52 -2.95 -17.65
N ALA A 91 1.85 -1.88 -17.21
CA ALA A 91 0.85 -1.20 -18.02
C ALA A 91 0.68 0.26 -17.59
N SER A 92 0.09 1.05 -18.47
CA SER A 92 -0.36 2.41 -18.17
C SER A 92 -1.77 2.57 -18.70
N GLN A 93 -2.66 3.14 -17.90
CA GLN A 93 -4.05 3.35 -18.27
C GLN A 93 -4.60 4.64 -17.67
N THR A 94 -5.60 5.19 -18.30
CA THR A 94 -6.22 6.45 -17.91
C THR A 94 -7.50 6.20 -17.10
N THR A 95 -7.71 6.98 -16.03
CA THR A 95 -8.90 6.87 -15.19
C THR A 95 -10.16 7.27 -15.97
N ASN A 96 -11.24 6.54 -15.74
CA ASN A 96 -12.56 6.82 -16.30
C ASN A 96 -13.27 7.99 -15.58
N GLN A 97 -14.51 8.31 -15.97
CA GLN A 97 -15.29 9.40 -15.36
C GLN A 97 -15.55 9.21 -13.86
N ALA A 98 -15.54 7.97 -13.35
CA ALA A 98 -15.65 7.65 -11.93
C ALA A 98 -14.29 7.64 -11.20
N GLY A 99 -13.20 8.09 -11.86
CA GLY A 99 -11.86 8.08 -11.32
C GLY A 99 -11.27 6.67 -11.17
N GLN A 100 -11.85 5.67 -11.83
CA GLN A 100 -11.46 4.27 -11.70
C GLN A 100 -10.59 3.84 -12.88
N VAL A 101 -9.72 2.89 -12.63
CA VAL A 101 -8.90 2.20 -13.62
C VAL A 101 -8.76 0.73 -13.23
N SER A 102 -8.70 -0.14 -14.23
CA SER A 102 -8.50 -1.59 -14.02
C SER A 102 -7.38 -2.08 -14.91
N PHE A 103 -6.46 -2.83 -14.34
CA PHE A 103 -5.34 -3.45 -15.07
C PHE A 103 -5.51 -4.96 -15.04
N ASP A 104 -5.53 -5.61 -16.21
CA ASP A 104 -5.53 -7.05 -16.31
C ASP A 104 -4.08 -7.56 -16.33
N TYR A 105 -3.75 -8.51 -15.46
CA TYR A 105 -2.43 -9.11 -15.35
C TYR A 105 -2.50 -10.62 -15.25
N LEU A 106 -1.56 -11.33 -15.88
CA LEU A 106 -1.44 -12.78 -15.84
C LEU A 106 -0.14 -13.19 -15.14
N PRO A 107 -0.18 -13.47 -13.82
CA PRO A 107 1.01 -13.92 -13.10
C PRO A 107 1.36 -15.37 -13.45
N LYS A 108 2.63 -15.61 -13.73
CA LYS A 108 3.13 -16.95 -14.08
C LYS A 108 3.66 -17.72 -12.88
N MET A 109 4.25 -17.00 -11.93
CA MET A 109 4.94 -17.59 -10.80
C MET A 109 4.14 -17.36 -9.51
N ARG A 110 4.15 -18.39 -8.63
CA ARG A 110 3.64 -18.25 -7.26
C ARG A 110 4.52 -17.32 -6.43
N GLY A 111 3.93 -16.67 -5.47
CA GLY A 111 4.63 -15.78 -4.55
C GLY A 111 3.77 -14.61 -4.12
N THR A 112 4.40 -13.72 -3.42
CA THR A 112 3.83 -12.42 -3.05
C THR A 112 4.64 -11.35 -3.77
N ASN A 113 3.99 -10.61 -4.65
CA ASN A 113 4.58 -9.58 -5.49
C ASN A 113 4.15 -8.20 -5.01
N VAL A 114 5.05 -7.24 -5.09
CA VAL A 114 4.74 -5.85 -4.74
C VAL A 114 4.18 -5.12 -5.95
N ILE A 115 2.98 -4.57 -5.80
CA ILE A 115 2.36 -3.69 -6.79
C ILE A 115 2.63 -2.25 -6.39
N ASN A 116 3.20 -1.48 -7.31
CA ASN A 116 3.36 -0.03 -7.18
C ASN A 116 2.50 0.67 -8.23
N LEU A 117 1.64 1.56 -7.78
CA LEU A 117 0.79 2.37 -8.63
C LEU A 117 1.12 3.84 -8.43
N SER A 118 1.37 4.57 -9.51
CA SER A 118 1.73 5.99 -9.49
C SER A 118 0.99 6.77 -10.56
N VAL A 119 0.77 8.05 -10.30
CA VAL A 119 0.27 9.01 -11.28
C VAL A 119 1.43 9.42 -12.18
N ASP A 120 1.14 9.65 -13.46
CA ASP A 120 2.13 10.19 -14.41
C ASP A 120 2.68 11.54 -13.92
N PRO A 121 4.01 11.72 -13.91
CA PRO A 121 4.63 12.98 -13.46
C PRO A 121 4.17 14.23 -14.22
N ALA A 122 3.76 14.06 -15.49
CA ALA A 122 3.26 15.17 -16.33
C ALA A 122 1.78 15.51 -16.08
N ALA A 123 1.06 14.71 -15.26
CA ALA A 123 -0.34 14.98 -14.96
C ALA A 123 -0.52 16.26 -14.12
N THR A 124 -1.69 16.87 -14.25
CA THR A 124 -2.11 18.02 -13.44
C THR A 124 -2.50 17.64 -12.00
N VAL A 125 -2.44 16.35 -11.68
CA VAL A 125 -2.75 15.78 -10.37
C VAL A 125 -1.47 15.31 -9.73
N SER A 126 -1.33 15.52 -8.43
CA SER A 126 -0.26 14.96 -7.59
C SER A 126 -0.87 14.00 -6.60
N ALA A 127 -0.49 12.74 -6.65
CA ALA A 127 -0.85 11.75 -5.65
C ALA A 127 0.39 10.94 -5.23
N GLU A 128 0.41 10.56 -3.96
CA GLU A 128 1.44 9.68 -3.45
C GLU A 128 1.37 8.30 -4.13
N MET A 129 2.53 7.74 -4.47
CA MET A 129 2.61 6.37 -4.99
C MET A 129 2.03 5.41 -3.96
N ARG A 130 1.17 4.50 -4.42
CA ARG A 130 0.56 3.49 -3.56
C ARG A 130 1.17 2.13 -3.80
N GLU A 131 1.56 1.51 -2.70
CA GLU A 131 2.03 0.14 -2.68
C GLU A 131 0.91 -0.78 -2.19
N THR A 132 0.72 -1.89 -2.87
CA THR A 132 -0.20 -2.96 -2.50
C THR A 132 0.40 -4.31 -2.87
N THR A 133 -0.31 -5.39 -2.61
CA THR A 133 0.22 -6.75 -2.73
C THR A 133 -0.58 -7.57 -3.74
N LEU A 134 0.13 -8.27 -4.62
CA LEU A 134 -0.42 -9.35 -5.44
C LEU A 134 0.00 -10.69 -4.85
N CYS A 135 -0.95 -11.39 -4.26
CA CYS A 135 -0.76 -12.74 -3.76
C CYS A 135 -1.10 -13.76 -4.86
N VAL A 136 -0.10 -14.52 -5.31
CA VAL A 136 -0.26 -15.60 -6.28
C VAL A 136 -0.05 -16.92 -5.55
N TRP A 137 -1.15 -17.51 -5.06
CA TRP A 137 -1.10 -18.66 -4.18
C TRP A 137 -1.59 -19.95 -4.86
N GLU A 138 -1.23 -21.08 -4.29
CA GLU A 138 -1.76 -22.39 -4.66
C GLU A 138 -2.93 -22.74 -3.74
N ARG A 139 -4.02 -23.28 -4.29
CA ARG A 139 -5.21 -23.69 -3.51
C ARG A 139 -4.92 -24.77 -2.47
N ARG A 140 -3.80 -25.49 -2.59
CA ARG A 140 -3.43 -26.57 -1.66
C ARG A 140 -2.81 -26.07 -0.37
N ARG A 141 -2.21 -24.87 -0.38
CA ARG A 141 -1.53 -24.34 0.79
C ARG A 141 -2.57 -23.83 1.79
N PRO A 142 -2.49 -24.28 3.07
CA PRO A 142 -3.42 -23.81 4.08
C PRO A 142 -3.32 -22.29 4.30
N ILE A 143 -4.46 -21.67 4.54
CA ILE A 143 -4.56 -20.25 4.85
C ILE A 143 -4.82 -20.11 6.35
N VAL A 144 -4.05 -19.25 7.01
CA VAL A 144 -4.32 -18.78 8.37
C VAL A 144 -4.81 -17.34 8.35
N LEU A 145 -5.91 -17.09 9.04
CA LEU A 145 -6.44 -15.74 9.22
C LEU A 145 -5.84 -15.15 10.49
N VAL A 146 -5.34 -13.93 10.43
CA VAL A 146 -4.72 -13.26 11.57
C VAL A 146 -5.41 -11.93 11.80
N GLU A 147 -6.06 -11.79 12.95
CA GLU A 147 -6.65 -10.53 13.38
C GLU A 147 -5.53 -9.55 13.76
N LEU A 148 -5.54 -8.36 13.17
CA LEU A 148 -4.47 -7.37 13.35
C LEU A 148 -4.31 -6.94 14.82
N GLU A 149 -5.41 -6.87 15.56
CA GLU A 149 -5.40 -6.55 16.98
C GLU A 149 -4.61 -7.55 17.82
N SER A 150 -4.48 -8.80 17.35
CA SER A 150 -3.63 -9.81 18.02
C SER A 150 -2.13 -9.56 17.85
N LEU A 151 -1.76 -8.75 16.84
CA LEU A 151 -0.38 -8.38 16.56
C LEU A 151 0.05 -7.10 17.29
N MET A 152 -0.90 -6.30 17.78
CA MET A 152 -0.67 -5.00 18.40
C MET A 152 -0.79 -5.07 19.92
N GLN A 153 0.07 -4.36 20.64
CA GLN A 153 -0.03 -4.29 22.11
C GLN A 153 -1.33 -3.60 22.52
N PRO A 154 -2.03 -4.11 23.55
CA PRO A 154 -3.21 -3.46 24.11
C PRO A 154 -2.81 -2.13 24.77
N GLY A 155 -3.58 -1.08 24.52
CA GLY A 155 -3.42 0.21 25.21
C GLY A 155 -2.63 1.29 24.48
N ALA A 156 -1.95 1.01 23.39
CA ALA A 156 -1.26 2.03 22.60
C ALA A 156 -2.21 3.07 21.97
N ALA A 157 -3.51 2.76 21.87
CA ALA A 157 -4.52 3.65 21.33
C ALA A 157 -5.11 4.64 22.36
N SER A 158 -4.91 4.42 23.67
CA SER A 158 -5.62 5.15 24.74
C SER A 158 -4.76 6.18 25.49
N SER A 159 -3.45 6.24 25.30
CA SER A 159 -2.54 7.06 26.12
C SER A 159 -1.91 8.25 25.39
N ALA A 160 -2.34 8.60 24.19
CA ALA A 160 -1.88 9.84 23.57
C ALA A 160 -2.65 11.03 24.18
N PRO A 161 -1.95 12.03 24.77
CA PRO A 161 -2.60 13.30 25.11
C PRO A 161 -3.14 13.91 23.81
N SER A 162 -4.34 14.45 23.87
CA SER A 162 -5.09 15.08 22.77
C SER A 162 -4.17 15.82 21.77
N ALA A 163 -3.80 15.17 20.70
CA ALA A 163 -3.17 15.87 19.59
C ALA A 163 -4.23 16.80 18.96
N PRO A 164 -3.85 18.02 18.55
CA PRO A 164 -4.79 18.95 17.95
C PRO A 164 -5.47 18.31 16.76
N ALA A 165 -6.78 18.51 16.64
CA ALA A 165 -7.60 18.00 15.53
C ALA A 165 -6.99 18.46 14.19
N GLY A 166 -6.33 17.56 13.49
CA GLY A 166 -5.62 17.83 12.24
C GLY A 166 -4.48 16.87 11.92
N SER A 167 -3.95 16.16 12.89
CA SER A 167 -2.94 15.13 12.63
C SER A 167 -3.61 13.77 12.49
N VAL A 168 -3.77 13.29 11.27
CA VAL A 168 -4.19 11.92 10.94
C VAL A 168 -3.01 10.97 11.20
N GLY A 169 -2.56 10.93 12.46
CA GLY A 169 -1.49 10.04 12.90
C GLY A 169 -1.96 9.32 14.16
N ARG A 170 -2.62 8.18 14.00
CA ARG A 170 -2.72 7.23 15.12
C ARG A 170 -1.28 6.90 15.54
N PRO A 171 -0.92 7.01 16.84
CA PRO A 171 0.40 6.58 17.30
C PRO A 171 0.60 5.14 16.84
N ALA A 172 1.74 4.88 16.21
CA ALA A 172 2.05 3.56 15.69
C ALA A 172 1.97 2.56 16.84
N ALA A 173 0.95 1.70 16.84
CA ALA A 173 0.79 0.68 17.85
C ALA A 173 2.04 -0.20 17.83
N GLU A 174 2.65 -0.45 18.99
CA GLU A 174 3.80 -1.34 19.07
C GLU A 174 3.37 -2.79 18.81
N PRO A 175 4.22 -3.58 18.14
CA PRO A 175 3.93 -4.98 17.91
C PRO A 175 4.01 -5.78 19.20
N VAL A 176 3.21 -6.84 19.29
CA VAL A 176 3.33 -7.81 20.37
C VAL A 176 4.67 -8.53 20.26
N PRO A 177 5.42 -8.72 21.36
CA PRO A 177 6.68 -9.43 21.35
C PRO A 177 6.57 -10.83 20.69
N ASP A 178 7.58 -11.22 19.96
CA ASP A 178 7.70 -12.51 19.26
C ASP A 178 6.64 -12.76 18.15
N ALA A 179 5.62 -11.91 17.98
CA ALA A 179 4.53 -12.14 17.03
C ALA A 179 5.03 -12.23 15.58
N ALA A 180 5.90 -11.31 15.15
CA ALA A 180 6.44 -11.30 13.80
C ALA A 180 7.30 -12.54 13.51
N ASP A 181 8.14 -12.96 14.47
CA ASP A 181 9.03 -14.10 14.33
C ASP A 181 8.25 -15.43 14.28
N GLU A 182 7.28 -15.61 15.18
CA GLU A 182 6.48 -16.84 15.22
C GLU A 182 5.55 -16.95 14.00
N LEU A 183 4.95 -15.83 13.57
CA LEU A 183 4.15 -15.82 12.35
C LEU A 183 5.00 -16.06 11.11
N SER A 184 6.23 -15.54 11.06
CA SER A 184 7.19 -15.82 9.97
C SER A 184 7.53 -17.31 9.90
N LYS A 185 7.75 -17.98 11.02
CA LYS A 185 7.98 -19.43 11.06
C LYS A 185 6.77 -20.20 10.55
N LEU A 186 5.54 -19.81 10.92
CA LEU A 186 4.32 -20.44 10.43
C LEU A 186 4.16 -20.30 8.90
N THR A 187 4.45 -19.11 8.37
CA THR A 187 4.32 -18.83 6.93
C THR A 187 5.44 -19.45 6.11
N GLN A 188 6.64 -19.59 6.67
CA GLN A 188 7.77 -20.20 5.96
C GLN A 188 7.49 -21.66 5.59
N TYR A 189 6.86 -22.43 6.48
CA TYR A 189 6.74 -23.87 6.32
C TYR A 189 5.35 -24.35 5.93
N TYR A 190 4.29 -23.71 6.40
CA TYR A 190 2.94 -24.28 6.29
C TYR A 190 1.90 -23.36 5.68
N TYR A 191 1.76 -22.12 6.15
CA TYR A 191 0.62 -21.29 5.88
C TYR A 191 0.90 -20.15 4.90
N THR A 192 -0.14 -19.70 4.20
CA THR A 192 -0.25 -18.34 3.69
C THR A 192 -1.09 -17.53 4.66
N VAL A 193 -0.77 -16.26 4.84
CA VAL A 193 -1.44 -15.41 5.83
C VAL A 193 -2.41 -14.43 5.18
N VAL A 194 -3.60 -14.36 5.74
CA VAL A 194 -4.59 -13.31 5.48
C VAL A 194 -4.71 -12.46 6.74
N TYR A 195 -4.32 -11.21 6.65
CA TYR A 195 -4.51 -10.23 7.71
C TYR A 195 -5.92 -9.65 7.65
N VAL A 196 -6.59 -9.66 8.77
CA VAL A 196 -7.95 -9.17 8.90
C VAL A 196 -7.96 -8.04 9.91
N PRO A 197 -8.35 -6.81 9.53
CA PRO A 197 -8.58 -5.76 10.50
C PRO A 197 -9.79 -6.12 11.38
N GLY A 198 -9.68 -5.89 12.66
CA GLY A 198 -10.80 -6.06 13.58
C GLY A 198 -11.80 -4.92 13.50
N SER A 199 -12.83 -4.99 14.36
CA SER A 199 -13.92 -4.02 14.35
C SER A 199 -13.47 -2.57 14.61
N GLU A 200 -12.43 -2.36 15.40
CA GLU A 200 -11.88 -1.03 15.67
C GLU A 200 -11.14 -0.43 14.48
N SER A 201 -10.53 -1.28 13.65
CA SER A 201 -9.81 -0.86 12.46
C SER A 201 -10.71 -0.62 11.24
N ALA A 202 -11.94 -1.15 11.25
CA ALA A 202 -12.90 -0.99 10.17
C ALA A 202 -13.33 0.48 9.94
N SER A 203 -13.15 1.35 10.93
CA SER A 203 -13.44 2.79 10.85
C SER A 203 -12.34 3.64 10.20
N MET A 204 -11.23 3.05 9.80
CA MET A 204 -10.04 3.79 9.31
C MET A 204 -10.14 4.34 7.88
N GLY A 205 -11.29 4.30 7.23
CA GLY A 205 -11.50 4.89 5.91
C GLY A 205 -10.75 4.17 4.75
N ASN A 206 -10.72 4.82 3.60
CA ASN A 206 -10.19 4.25 2.36
C ASN A 206 -8.67 3.99 2.36
N ASP A 207 -7.93 4.59 3.30
CA ASP A 207 -6.46 4.47 3.40
C ASP A 207 -6.01 3.41 4.42
N ALA A 208 -6.96 2.78 5.11
CA ALA A 208 -6.69 1.80 6.18
C ALA A 208 -5.76 0.67 5.73
N ALA A 209 -6.04 0.07 4.58
CA ALA A 209 -5.25 -1.05 4.08
C ALA A 209 -3.79 -0.66 3.80
N HIS A 210 -3.55 0.55 3.28
CA HIS A 210 -2.21 1.05 3.02
C HIS A 210 -1.44 1.29 4.32
N THR A 211 -2.05 1.99 5.28
CA THR A 211 -1.45 2.25 6.61
C THR A 211 -1.14 0.96 7.35
N LEU A 212 -2.06 -0.02 7.32
CA LEU A 212 -1.84 -1.33 7.94
C LEU A 212 -0.69 -2.08 7.28
N ARG A 213 -0.57 -2.02 5.95
CA ARG A 213 0.54 -2.65 5.23
C ARG A 213 1.88 -2.02 5.59
N GLN A 214 1.97 -0.69 5.60
CA GLN A 214 3.18 0.00 6.04
C GLN A 214 3.57 -0.41 7.46
N TRP A 215 2.60 -0.53 8.35
CA TRP A 215 2.83 -0.99 9.72
C TRP A 215 3.35 -2.44 9.75
N LEU A 216 2.74 -3.36 9.00
CA LEU A 216 3.20 -4.76 8.91
C LEU A 216 4.64 -4.85 8.38
N VAL A 217 4.96 -4.11 7.33
CA VAL A 217 6.31 -4.08 6.74
C VAL A 217 7.34 -3.49 7.71
N SER A 218 7.03 -2.36 8.35
CA SER A 218 7.94 -1.70 9.30
C SER A 218 8.28 -2.58 10.50
N HIS A 219 7.35 -3.45 10.91
CA HIS A 219 7.53 -4.39 12.02
C HIS A 219 7.92 -5.80 11.57
N LYS A 220 8.33 -5.97 10.31
CA LYS A 220 8.86 -7.22 9.75
C LYS A 220 7.90 -8.41 9.82
N PHE A 221 6.61 -8.17 9.78
CA PHE A 221 5.63 -9.24 9.63
C PHE A 221 5.74 -9.87 8.23
N PRO A 222 5.46 -11.17 8.10
CA PRO A 222 5.53 -11.86 6.81
C PRO A 222 4.54 -11.24 5.81
N PRO A 223 4.91 -11.18 4.51
CA PRO A 223 4.01 -10.68 3.50
C PRO A 223 2.76 -11.55 3.38
N GLY A 224 1.60 -10.91 3.22
CA GLY A 224 0.32 -11.58 3.14
C GLY A 224 -0.75 -10.72 2.48
N PHE A 225 -1.93 -11.27 2.36
CA PHE A 225 -3.10 -10.58 1.83
C PHE A 225 -3.81 -9.81 2.94
N VAL A 226 -4.03 -8.51 2.76
CA VAL A 226 -4.81 -7.70 3.71
C VAL A 226 -6.26 -7.66 3.23
N ALA A 227 -7.12 -8.41 3.91
CA ALA A 227 -8.54 -8.43 3.64
C ALA A 227 -9.21 -7.24 4.34
N VAL A 228 -9.76 -6.32 3.56
CA VAL A 228 -10.57 -5.22 4.10
C VAL A 228 -12.03 -5.64 4.05
N PRO A 229 -12.66 -5.95 5.20
CA PRO A 229 -14.07 -6.33 5.23
C PRO A 229 -14.95 -5.21 4.66
N GLY A 230 -15.87 -5.59 3.78
CA GLY A 230 -16.92 -4.71 3.32
C GLY A 230 -18.07 -4.57 4.35
N THR A 231 -19.20 -4.04 3.91
CA THR A 231 -20.40 -3.82 4.75
C THR A 231 -20.92 -5.09 5.42
N GLY A 232 -20.61 -6.29 4.89
CA GLY A 232 -20.99 -7.58 5.49
C GLY A 232 -20.01 -8.11 6.54
N GLY A 233 -18.96 -7.36 6.86
CA GLY A 233 -17.98 -7.73 7.86
C GLY A 233 -17.12 -8.95 7.50
N LEU A 234 -16.50 -9.55 8.52
CA LEU A 234 -15.61 -10.71 8.35
C LEU A 234 -16.33 -11.94 7.79
N SER A 235 -17.57 -12.20 8.21
CA SER A 235 -18.33 -13.36 7.72
C SER A 235 -18.53 -13.33 6.20
N ALA A 236 -18.96 -12.19 5.65
CA ALA A 236 -19.12 -12.04 4.21
C ALA A 236 -17.79 -12.16 3.45
N THR A 237 -16.70 -11.67 4.06
CA THR A 237 -15.35 -11.83 3.50
C THR A 237 -14.96 -13.30 3.41
N LEU A 238 -15.21 -14.08 4.44
CA LEU A 238 -14.94 -15.53 4.46
C LEU A 238 -15.78 -16.29 3.43
N ASP A 239 -17.04 -15.91 3.27
CA ASP A 239 -17.91 -16.50 2.26
C ASP A 239 -17.44 -16.16 0.84
N GLY A 240 -16.98 -14.92 0.61
CA GLY A 240 -16.36 -14.52 -0.64
C GLY A 240 -15.11 -15.38 -0.97
N PHE A 241 -14.20 -15.56 -0.03
CA PHE A 241 -13.05 -16.46 -0.23
C PHE A 241 -13.46 -17.89 -0.60
N LYS A 242 -14.52 -18.44 0.04
CA LYS A 242 -15.02 -19.78 -0.29
C LYS A 242 -15.63 -19.83 -1.69
N GLN A 243 -16.39 -18.81 -2.09
CA GLN A 243 -16.97 -18.69 -3.43
C GLN A 243 -15.89 -18.61 -4.51
N ASP A 244 -14.79 -17.90 -4.23
CA ASP A 244 -13.62 -17.83 -5.11
C ASP A 244 -12.78 -19.12 -5.10
N GLY A 245 -13.20 -20.13 -4.32
CA GLY A 245 -12.58 -21.44 -4.24
C GLY A 245 -11.38 -21.53 -3.28
N TRP A 246 -11.19 -20.57 -2.39
CA TRP A 246 -10.18 -20.61 -1.34
C TRP A 246 -10.71 -21.42 -0.14
N THR A 247 -10.79 -22.74 -0.29
CA THR A 247 -11.36 -23.64 0.71
C THR A 247 -10.37 -24.17 1.74
N THR A 248 -9.08 -23.82 1.61
CA THR A 248 -8.00 -24.27 2.50
C THR A 248 -7.80 -23.38 3.73
N MET A 249 -8.72 -22.46 4.01
CA MET A 249 -8.78 -21.77 5.29
C MET A 249 -9.06 -22.80 6.39
N LYS A 250 -8.12 -22.98 7.33
CA LYS A 250 -8.26 -23.97 8.39
C LYS A 250 -8.34 -23.37 9.77
N SER A 251 -7.61 -22.29 10.00
CA SER A 251 -7.45 -21.72 11.32
C SER A 251 -7.36 -20.21 11.30
N GLY A 252 -7.59 -19.61 12.46
CA GLY A 252 -7.36 -18.20 12.70
C GLY A 252 -6.72 -17.93 14.04
N ILE A 253 -5.99 -16.85 14.10
CA ILE A 253 -5.33 -16.32 15.29
C ILE A 253 -5.90 -14.93 15.54
N GLY A 254 -6.46 -14.71 16.71
CA GLY A 254 -7.06 -13.42 17.03
C GLY A 254 -6.99 -13.10 18.52
N ARG A 255 -7.44 -11.91 18.85
CA ARG A 255 -7.55 -11.43 20.23
C ARG A 255 -8.99 -11.32 20.68
N THR A 256 -9.87 -10.93 19.74
CA THR A 256 -11.23 -10.56 20.12
C THR A 256 -12.16 -11.79 20.11
N ARG A 257 -13.12 -11.74 21.03
CA ARG A 257 -14.19 -12.75 21.07
C ARG A 257 -15.02 -12.75 19.76
N ALA A 258 -15.32 -11.55 19.23
CA ALA A 258 -16.09 -11.41 18.00
C ALA A 258 -15.44 -12.11 16.80
N PHE A 259 -14.11 -11.96 16.65
CA PHE A 259 -13.32 -12.69 15.65
C PHE A 259 -13.43 -14.20 15.86
N ALA A 260 -13.20 -14.66 17.10
CA ALA A 260 -13.25 -16.07 17.44
C ALA A 260 -14.63 -16.68 17.15
N ASP A 261 -15.71 -16.04 17.57
CA ASP A 261 -17.08 -16.49 17.35
C ASP A 261 -17.41 -16.59 15.85
N THR A 262 -16.99 -15.59 15.05
CA THR A 262 -17.19 -15.59 13.59
C THR A 262 -16.48 -16.76 12.93
N LEU A 263 -15.22 -17.02 13.28
CA LEU A 263 -14.46 -18.14 12.70
C LEU A 263 -15.05 -19.50 13.10
N LEU A 264 -15.47 -19.65 14.34
CA LEU A 264 -16.13 -20.88 14.82
C LEU A 264 -17.45 -21.14 14.09
N GLN A 265 -18.23 -20.11 13.76
CA GLN A 265 -19.45 -20.25 12.93
C GLN A 265 -19.10 -20.78 11.53
N HIS A 266 -17.95 -20.38 10.97
CA HIS A 266 -17.41 -20.90 9.70
C HIS A 266 -16.69 -22.24 9.83
N ARG A 267 -16.71 -22.89 11.02
CA ARG A 267 -16.08 -24.19 11.34
C ARG A 267 -14.57 -24.16 11.19
N LEU A 268 -13.94 -23.03 11.48
CA LEU A 268 -12.49 -22.89 11.48
C LEU A 268 -11.96 -23.10 12.91
N GLU A 269 -10.74 -23.62 13.03
CA GLU A 269 -10.03 -23.66 14.32
C GLU A 269 -9.60 -22.24 14.70
N VAL A 270 -9.64 -21.92 16.00
CA VAL A 270 -9.30 -20.58 16.48
C VAL A 270 -8.34 -20.68 17.65
N VAL A 271 -7.28 -19.90 17.59
CA VAL A 271 -6.36 -19.64 18.71
C VAL A 271 -6.51 -18.17 19.10
N VAL A 272 -6.82 -17.94 20.37
CA VAL A 272 -6.96 -16.59 20.93
C VAL A 272 -5.72 -16.23 21.73
N VAL A 273 -5.06 -15.12 21.37
CA VAL A 273 -3.82 -14.64 22.01
C VAL A 273 -3.86 -13.10 22.25
N PRO A 274 -3.58 -12.65 23.48
CA PRO A 274 -3.49 -13.44 24.71
C PRO A 274 -4.82 -14.09 25.08
N GLU A 275 -4.77 -15.18 25.84
CA GLU A 275 -5.97 -15.88 26.31
C GLU A 275 -6.95 -14.93 27.02
N LEU A 276 -8.21 -15.03 26.65
CA LEU A 276 -9.27 -14.24 27.27
C LEU A 276 -9.53 -14.66 28.73
N PRO A 277 -10.08 -13.77 29.56
CA PRO A 277 -10.47 -14.10 30.93
C PRO A 277 -11.37 -15.34 31.02
N LYS A 278 -11.34 -15.99 32.18
CA LYS A 278 -12.20 -17.17 32.43
C LYS A 278 -13.66 -16.86 32.12
N GLY A 279 -14.27 -17.69 31.24
CA GLY A 279 -15.67 -17.55 30.84
C GLY A 279 -15.90 -16.71 29.58
N GLU A 280 -14.91 -15.98 29.11
CA GLU A 280 -15.00 -15.18 27.87
C GLU A 280 -14.51 -15.94 26.63
N LEU A 281 -13.63 -16.92 26.84
CA LEU A 281 -13.12 -17.76 25.74
C LEU A 281 -14.26 -18.65 25.21
N PRO A 282 -14.56 -18.62 23.89
CA PRO A 282 -15.53 -19.52 23.29
C PRO A 282 -15.15 -20.99 23.48
N ARG A 283 -16.14 -21.87 23.77
CA ARG A 283 -15.89 -23.28 24.18
C ARG A 283 -15.00 -24.09 23.24
N LYS A 284 -14.97 -23.74 21.95
CA LYS A 284 -14.16 -24.47 20.94
C LYS A 284 -12.87 -23.72 20.55
N ALA A 285 -12.64 -22.53 21.08
CA ALA A 285 -11.42 -21.80 20.85
C ALA A 285 -10.32 -22.30 21.80
N LYS A 286 -9.09 -22.27 21.34
CA LYS A 286 -7.89 -22.56 22.14
C LYS A 286 -7.31 -21.24 22.63
N GLY A 287 -7.12 -21.06 23.94
CA GLY A 287 -6.41 -19.89 24.47
C GLY A 287 -4.89 -20.11 24.38
N ALA A 288 -4.14 -19.12 23.99
CA ALA A 288 -2.69 -19.09 24.00
C ALA A 288 -2.19 -17.95 24.90
N HIS A 289 -1.19 -18.23 25.73
CA HIS A 289 -0.64 -17.25 26.64
C HIS A 289 0.15 -16.17 25.88
N ASP A 290 0.93 -16.58 24.91
CA ASP A 290 1.77 -15.75 24.06
C ASP A 290 1.89 -16.31 22.64
N TRP A 291 2.60 -15.61 21.75
CA TRP A 291 2.80 -16.05 20.37
C TRP A 291 3.64 -17.31 20.23
N LYS A 292 4.53 -17.64 21.18
CA LYS A 292 5.27 -18.91 21.18
C LYS A 292 4.35 -20.09 21.45
N ASP A 293 3.31 -19.88 22.26
CA ASP A 293 2.31 -20.89 22.54
C ASP A 293 1.32 -21.10 21.39
N VAL A 294 1.02 -20.05 20.59
CA VAL A 294 0.16 -20.13 19.40
C VAL A 294 0.61 -21.25 18.45
N ARG A 295 1.90 -21.33 18.15
CA ARG A 295 2.44 -22.34 17.22
C ARG A 295 2.22 -23.78 17.68
N LYS A 296 2.12 -24.02 19.00
CA LYS A 296 1.88 -25.37 19.56
C LYS A 296 0.40 -25.76 19.49
N LYS A 297 -0.49 -24.78 19.32
CA LYS A 297 -1.95 -24.96 19.37
C LYS A 297 -2.61 -24.97 17.99
N LEU A 298 -1.89 -24.54 16.96
CA LEU A 298 -2.26 -24.67 15.55
C LEU A 298 -1.91 -26.04 14.99
#